data_c093460ddcab39ccacc7222f2105d75b
#
_entry.id   c093460ddcab39ccacc7222f2105d75b
#
_cell.length_a   1.000
_cell.length_b   1.000
_cell.length_c   1.000
_cell.angle_alpha   90.00
_cell.angle_beta   90.00
_cell.angle_gamma   90.00
#
_symmetry.space_group_name_H-M   'P 1'
#
loop_
_entity.id
_entity.type
_entity.pdbx_description
1 polymer ?
#
loop_
_entity_poly.entity_id
_entity_poly.type
_entity_poly.pdbx_seq_one_letter_code
_entity_poly.pdbx_strand_id
1 'polypeptide(L)'
;MKKALIGLFLLLNYFSFAQEAPEFPKYNAKNAATIFYYNFSEVPKKIKVKKDSTKDKTIAALRLYNDKIKKISFLNTPKLQELELTINTLGKQLYSNRDLAERVRKKVELTVFPVRDSVAVHEKVLNEYLESFLSKRQYRKWLKYQRAEKRNLIPKPPRREAAPPQSMNRSRGRQGMAGGRRY
;
A
#
# COMPACT_ATOMS: atom_id res chain seq x y z
N MET A 1 22.61 -43.05 28.58
CA MET A 1 21.51 -42.09 28.65
C MET A 1 21.98 -40.63 28.71
N LYS A 2 22.95 -40.21 29.56
CA LYS A 2 23.41 -38.80 29.64
C LYS A 2 23.96 -38.23 28.33
N LYS A 3 24.67 -39.04 27.51
CA LYS A 3 25.23 -38.57 26.21
C LYS A 3 24.16 -38.31 25.13
N ALA A 4 23.04 -39.07 25.16
CA ALA A 4 21.92 -38.86 24.24
C ALA A 4 21.14 -37.56 24.55
N LEU A 5 21.05 -37.18 25.84
CA LEU A 5 20.39 -35.95 26.29
C LEU A 5 21.17 -34.71 25.85
N ILE A 6 22.51 -34.76 25.86
CA ILE A 6 23.36 -33.67 25.42
C ILE A 6 23.22 -33.45 23.90
N GLY A 7 23.15 -34.53 23.10
CA GLY A 7 22.93 -34.48 21.67
C GLY A 7 21.57 -33.86 21.29
N LEU A 8 20.51 -34.20 22.05
CA LEU A 8 19.15 -33.64 21.85
C LEU A 8 19.13 -32.16 22.18
N PHE A 9 19.85 -31.70 23.22
CA PHE A 9 19.91 -30.30 23.61
C PHE A 9 20.68 -29.44 22.60
N LEU A 10 21.71 -29.99 21.97
CA LEU A 10 22.44 -29.32 20.87
C LEU A 10 21.58 -29.19 19.60
N LEU A 11 20.81 -30.21 19.25
CA LEU A 11 19.88 -30.18 18.11
C LEU A 11 18.79 -29.10 18.27
N LEU A 12 18.23 -28.95 19.48
CA LEU A 12 17.21 -27.93 19.74
C LEU A 12 17.72 -26.48 19.56
N ASN A 13 19.01 -26.23 19.78
CA ASN A 13 19.58 -24.90 19.55
C ASN A 13 19.73 -24.55 18.06
N TYR A 14 19.86 -25.52 17.15
CA TYR A 14 19.95 -25.27 15.71
C TYR A 14 18.62 -24.80 15.10
N PHE A 15 17.48 -25.16 15.67
CA PHE A 15 16.17 -24.71 15.19
C PHE A 15 15.83 -23.26 15.58
N SER A 16 16.55 -22.68 16.54
CA SER A 16 16.26 -21.30 17.02
C SER A 16 16.75 -20.21 16.06
N PHE A 17 17.59 -20.52 15.07
CA PHE A 17 18.16 -19.55 14.14
C PHE A 17 17.41 -19.42 12.80
N ALA A 18 16.34 -20.20 12.62
CA ALA A 18 15.59 -20.23 11.36
C ALA A 18 14.46 -19.20 11.26
N GLN A 19 14.36 -18.25 12.18
CA GLN A 19 13.46 -17.12 12.00
C GLN A 19 14.13 -16.09 11.09
N GLU A 20 13.87 -16.19 9.79
CA GLU A 20 14.23 -15.14 8.85
C GLU A 20 13.62 -13.82 9.34
N ALA A 21 14.47 -12.80 9.48
CA ALA A 21 14.01 -11.48 9.83
C ALA A 21 12.94 -11.04 8.79
N PRO A 22 11.80 -10.47 9.23
CA PRO A 22 10.72 -10.10 8.33
C PRO A 22 11.28 -9.25 7.19
N GLU A 23 11.08 -9.74 5.96
CA GLU A 23 11.49 -8.99 4.78
C GLU A 23 10.68 -7.70 4.69
N PHE A 24 11.38 -6.58 4.69
CA PHE A 24 10.73 -5.30 4.43
C PHE A 24 10.23 -5.27 2.99
N PRO A 25 9.03 -4.72 2.75
CA PRO A 25 8.51 -4.60 1.41
C PRO A 25 9.48 -3.76 0.56
N LYS A 26 9.83 -4.27 -0.63
CA LYS A 26 10.72 -3.57 -1.55
C LYS A 26 10.10 -2.22 -1.94
N TYR A 27 10.93 -1.18 -1.94
CA TYR A 27 10.51 0.13 -2.40
C TYR A 27 10.24 0.08 -3.91
N ASN A 28 9.10 0.66 -4.31
CA ASN A 28 8.73 0.79 -5.71
C ASN A 28 8.53 2.28 -6.04
N ALA A 29 9.44 2.83 -6.85
CA ALA A 29 9.45 4.26 -7.16
C ALA A 29 8.26 4.68 -8.03
N LYS A 30 7.77 3.82 -8.93
CA LYS A 30 6.57 4.09 -9.74
C LYS A 30 5.32 4.19 -8.87
N ASN A 31 5.17 3.30 -7.89
CA ASN A 31 4.07 3.36 -6.94
C ASN A 31 4.14 4.63 -6.07
N ALA A 32 5.34 5.00 -5.61
CA ALA A 32 5.56 6.22 -4.85
C ALA A 32 5.21 7.49 -5.66
N ALA A 33 5.46 7.47 -6.97
CA ALA A 33 5.07 8.53 -7.92
C ALA A 33 3.60 8.44 -8.36
N THR A 34 2.80 7.52 -7.79
CA THR A 34 1.40 7.28 -8.15
C THR A 34 1.17 6.98 -9.64
N ILE A 35 2.16 6.40 -10.30
CA ILE A 35 2.03 5.94 -11.69
C ILE A 35 1.24 4.65 -11.71
N PHE A 36 0.00 4.70 -12.21
CA PHE A 36 -0.83 3.52 -12.41
C PHE A 36 -1.83 3.76 -13.55
N TYR A 37 -2.38 2.68 -14.07
CA TYR A 37 -3.28 2.70 -15.23
C TYR A 37 -4.66 2.19 -14.81
N TYR A 38 -5.70 2.91 -15.20
CA TYR A 38 -7.06 2.44 -14.99
C TYR A 38 -7.44 1.37 -16.00
N ASN A 39 -8.11 0.33 -15.52
CA ASN A 39 -8.73 -0.66 -16.39
C ASN A 39 -10.01 -0.09 -16.98
N PHE A 40 -9.95 0.35 -18.24
CA PHE A 40 -11.06 0.99 -18.94
C PHE A 40 -12.26 0.04 -19.19
N SER A 41 -12.09 -1.28 -19.14
CA SER A 41 -13.21 -2.24 -19.26
C SER A 41 -13.91 -2.49 -17.92
N GLU A 42 -13.19 -2.35 -16.81
CA GLU A 42 -13.69 -2.62 -15.47
C GLU A 42 -14.34 -1.39 -14.81
N VAL A 43 -13.76 -0.22 -15.00
CA VAL A 43 -14.22 1.02 -14.37
C VAL A 43 -15.69 1.30 -14.62
N PRO A 44 -16.23 1.27 -15.85
CA PRO A 44 -17.66 1.52 -16.09
C PRO A 44 -18.57 0.58 -15.32
N LYS A 45 -18.15 -0.70 -15.14
CA LYS A 45 -18.89 -1.69 -14.35
C LYS A 45 -18.88 -1.34 -12.86
N LYS A 46 -17.71 -0.99 -12.32
CA LYS A 46 -17.53 -0.62 -10.90
C LYS A 46 -18.33 0.62 -10.52
N ILE A 47 -18.37 1.62 -11.39
CA ILE A 47 -19.16 2.84 -11.15
C ILE A 47 -20.63 2.73 -11.58
N LYS A 48 -21.04 1.56 -12.14
CA LYS A 48 -22.39 1.23 -12.56
C LYS A 48 -22.93 2.17 -13.66
N VAL A 49 -22.15 2.41 -14.70
CA VAL A 49 -22.60 3.10 -15.90
C VAL A 49 -23.42 2.12 -16.73
N LYS A 50 -24.70 2.46 -17.01
CA LYS A 50 -25.63 1.62 -17.79
C LYS A 50 -25.77 2.10 -19.24
N LYS A 51 -25.69 3.43 -19.43
CA LYS A 51 -25.90 4.08 -20.73
C LYS A 51 -24.66 3.90 -21.61
N ASP A 52 -24.81 3.33 -22.80
CA ASP A 52 -23.66 3.03 -23.67
C ASP A 52 -22.89 4.30 -24.06
N SER A 53 -23.59 5.38 -24.44
CA SER A 53 -22.91 6.65 -24.74
C SER A 53 -22.08 7.21 -23.57
N THR A 54 -22.54 7.04 -22.33
CA THR A 54 -21.78 7.44 -21.12
C THR A 54 -20.62 6.49 -20.86
N LYS A 55 -20.80 5.21 -21.14
CA LYS A 55 -19.75 4.19 -21.04
C LYS A 55 -18.63 4.47 -22.02
N ASP A 56 -18.95 4.78 -23.28
CA ASP A 56 -17.95 5.08 -24.31
C ASP A 56 -17.17 6.35 -23.97
N LYS A 57 -17.84 7.41 -23.51
CA LYS A 57 -17.18 8.63 -23.01
C LYS A 57 -16.24 8.32 -21.83
N THR A 58 -16.67 7.47 -20.89
CA THR A 58 -15.83 7.05 -19.76
C THR A 58 -14.59 6.30 -20.23
N ILE A 59 -14.75 5.34 -21.16
CA ILE A 59 -13.65 4.57 -21.72
C ILE A 59 -12.66 5.48 -22.46
N ALA A 60 -13.16 6.41 -23.28
CA ALA A 60 -12.34 7.37 -24.00
C ALA A 60 -11.52 8.26 -23.05
N ALA A 61 -12.14 8.77 -21.98
CA ALA A 61 -11.45 9.55 -20.95
C ALA A 61 -10.33 8.77 -20.26
N LEU A 62 -10.60 7.52 -19.89
CA LEU A 62 -9.63 6.65 -19.23
C LEU A 62 -8.47 6.28 -20.16
N ARG A 63 -8.73 6.04 -21.46
CA ARG A 63 -7.69 5.80 -22.46
C ARG A 63 -6.77 7.02 -22.58
N LEU A 64 -7.35 8.21 -22.74
CA LEU A 64 -6.58 9.45 -22.82
C LEU A 64 -5.70 9.66 -21.60
N TYR A 65 -6.23 9.43 -20.41
CA TYR A 65 -5.45 9.48 -19.16
C TYR A 65 -4.31 8.46 -19.18
N ASN A 66 -4.61 7.19 -19.48
CA ASN A 66 -3.61 6.13 -19.51
C ASN A 66 -2.47 6.44 -20.50
N ASP A 67 -2.77 7.03 -21.66
CA ASP A 67 -1.77 7.41 -22.65
C ASP A 67 -0.84 8.53 -22.11
N LYS A 68 -1.42 9.53 -21.41
CA LYS A 68 -0.62 10.59 -20.76
C LYS A 68 0.28 10.00 -19.67
N ILE A 69 -0.27 9.12 -18.82
CA ILE A 69 0.52 8.47 -17.76
C ILE A 69 1.60 7.54 -18.33
N LYS A 70 1.31 6.84 -19.44
CA LYS A 70 2.31 6.02 -20.14
C LYS A 70 3.50 6.86 -20.61
N LYS A 71 3.23 8.04 -21.17
CA LYS A 71 4.28 8.99 -21.58
C LYS A 71 5.11 9.46 -20.39
N ILE A 72 4.47 9.89 -19.29
CA ILE A 72 5.15 10.31 -18.07
C ILE A 72 6.00 9.16 -17.52
N SER A 73 5.44 7.98 -17.43
CA SER A 73 6.15 6.78 -16.97
C SER A 73 7.39 6.51 -17.81
N PHE A 74 7.24 6.50 -19.12
CA PHE A 74 8.34 6.22 -20.05
C PHE A 74 9.51 7.22 -19.89
N LEU A 75 9.21 8.52 -19.87
CA LEU A 75 10.22 9.57 -19.76
C LEU A 75 10.97 9.55 -18.40
N ASN A 76 10.32 9.07 -17.33
CA ASN A 76 10.90 9.08 -15.99
C ASN A 76 11.38 7.68 -15.53
N THR A 77 11.17 6.63 -16.32
CA THR A 77 11.55 5.26 -15.95
C THR A 77 13.03 5.13 -15.55
N PRO A 78 14.02 5.69 -16.28
CA PRO A 78 15.42 5.53 -15.89
C PRO A 78 15.72 6.09 -14.50
N LYS A 79 15.25 7.33 -14.19
CA LYS A 79 15.47 7.98 -12.91
C LYS A 79 14.76 7.27 -11.76
N LEU A 80 13.53 6.78 -12.01
CA LEU A 80 12.76 6.04 -11.01
C LEU A 80 13.39 4.68 -10.71
N GLN A 81 13.89 3.97 -11.71
CA GLN A 81 14.58 2.69 -11.54
C GLN A 81 15.90 2.84 -10.80
N GLU A 82 16.71 3.87 -11.12
CA GLU A 82 17.94 4.17 -10.41
C GLU A 82 17.68 4.44 -8.92
N LEU A 83 16.64 5.25 -8.63
CA LEU A 83 16.23 5.53 -7.26
C LEU A 83 15.77 4.27 -6.53
N GLU A 84 14.94 3.45 -7.18
CA GLU A 84 14.43 2.19 -6.64
C GLU A 84 15.58 1.22 -6.31
N LEU A 85 16.53 1.07 -7.23
CA LEU A 85 17.72 0.26 -7.03
C LEU A 85 18.54 0.80 -5.84
N THR A 86 18.79 2.10 -5.80
CA THR A 86 19.52 2.75 -4.70
C THR A 86 18.88 2.43 -3.34
N ILE A 87 17.59 2.65 -3.20
CA ILE A 87 16.88 2.44 -1.92
C ILE A 87 16.87 0.96 -1.53
N ASN A 88 16.59 0.07 -2.48
CA ASN A 88 16.53 -1.37 -2.20
C ASN A 88 17.91 -1.97 -1.88
N THR A 89 18.99 -1.45 -2.47
CA THR A 89 20.37 -1.87 -2.17
C THR A 89 20.79 -1.40 -0.77
N LEU A 90 20.47 -0.16 -0.41
CA LEU A 90 20.82 0.38 0.90
C LEU A 90 20.01 -0.29 2.03
N GLY A 91 18.78 -0.69 1.78
CA GLY A 91 17.96 -1.51 2.65
C GLY A 91 18.02 -1.09 4.13
N LYS A 92 18.52 -2.01 4.97
CA LYS A 92 18.61 -1.81 6.43
C LYS A 92 19.57 -0.68 6.83
N GLN A 93 20.56 -0.31 6.01
CA GLN A 93 21.51 0.76 6.34
C GLN A 93 20.82 2.11 6.51
N LEU A 94 19.69 2.33 5.85
CA LEU A 94 18.89 3.56 6.00
C LEU A 94 18.32 3.74 7.41
N TYR A 95 18.16 2.67 8.18
CA TYR A 95 17.67 2.76 9.57
C TYR A 95 18.77 3.08 10.57
N SER A 96 20.02 2.70 10.28
CA SER A 96 21.15 2.90 11.16
C SER A 96 21.95 4.17 10.87
N ASN A 97 21.86 4.69 9.64
CA ASN A 97 22.65 5.86 9.22
C ASN A 97 21.71 7.02 8.82
N ARG A 98 21.57 8.00 9.72
CA ARG A 98 20.70 9.16 9.57
C ARG A 98 21.10 10.04 8.37
N ASP A 99 22.38 10.27 8.16
CA ASP A 99 22.87 11.14 7.07
C ASP A 99 22.59 10.50 5.71
N LEU A 100 22.73 9.18 5.62
CA LEU A 100 22.40 8.42 4.42
C LEU A 100 20.90 8.47 4.14
N ALA A 101 20.09 8.28 5.18
CA ALA A 101 18.64 8.36 5.07
C ALA A 101 18.16 9.75 4.60
N GLU A 102 18.79 10.83 5.08
CA GLU A 102 18.45 12.18 4.68
C GLU A 102 18.83 12.46 3.21
N ARG A 103 20.01 12.02 2.77
CA ARG A 103 20.41 12.11 1.35
C ARG A 103 19.43 11.35 0.44
N VAL A 104 19.05 10.14 0.82
CA VAL A 104 18.07 9.34 0.06
C VAL A 104 16.72 10.03 0.05
N ARG A 105 16.24 10.54 1.17
CA ARG A 105 14.99 11.31 1.26
C ARG A 105 15.00 12.49 0.30
N LYS A 106 16.06 13.28 0.28
CA LYS A 106 16.21 14.40 -0.66
C LYS A 106 16.21 13.93 -2.11
N LYS A 107 16.86 12.79 -2.42
CA LYS A 107 16.82 12.21 -3.77
C LYS A 107 15.40 11.75 -4.15
N VAL A 108 14.64 11.18 -3.21
CA VAL A 108 13.22 10.84 -3.40
C VAL A 108 12.41 12.11 -3.71
N GLU A 109 12.55 13.16 -2.92
CA GLU A 109 11.83 14.43 -3.09
C GLU A 109 12.08 15.04 -4.48
N LEU A 110 13.33 15.07 -4.91
CA LEU A 110 13.72 15.62 -6.21
C LEU A 110 13.31 14.76 -7.40
N THR A 111 13.16 13.46 -7.22
CA THR A 111 12.87 12.52 -8.32
C THR A 111 11.39 12.17 -8.40
N VAL A 112 10.77 11.84 -7.27
CA VAL A 112 9.40 11.31 -7.21
C VAL A 112 8.36 12.43 -7.23
N PHE A 113 8.57 13.53 -6.49
CA PHE A 113 7.54 14.57 -6.35
C PHE A 113 7.19 15.25 -7.67
N PRO A 114 8.14 15.66 -8.53
CA PRO A 114 7.78 16.27 -9.82
C PRO A 114 6.98 15.31 -10.73
N VAL A 115 7.30 14.02 -10.68
CA VAL A 115 6.56 13.00 -11.45
C VAL A 115 5.14 12.84 -10.89
N ARG A 116 5.01 12.76 -9.56
CA ARG A 116 3.71 12.67 -8.88
C ARG A 116 2.84 13.88 -9.14
N ASP A 117 3.42 15.07 -9.15
CA ASP A 117 2.69 16.31 -9.45
C ASP A 117 2.21 16.33 -10.90
N SER A 118 3.03 15.86 -11.84
CA SER A 118 2.64 15.71 -13.24
C SER A 118 1.48 14.71 -13.39
N VAL A 119 1.51 13.58 -12.65
CA VAL A 119 0.40 12.61 -12.62
C VAL A 119 -0.87 13.26 -12.04
N ALA A 120 -0.73 14.03 -10.94
CA ALA A 120 -1.86 14.68 -10.27
C ALA A 120 -2.58 15.70 -11.18
N VAL A 121 -1.84 16.44 -12.02
CA VAL A 121 -2.43 17.35 -13.01
C VAL A 121 -3.34 16.59 -13.98
N HIS A 122 -2.87 15.48 -14.55
CA HIS A 122 -3.68 14.69 -15.48
C HIS A 122 -4.85 13.99 -14.79
N GLU A 123 -4.69 13.61 -13.54
CA GLU A 123 -5.76 13.04 -12.74
C GLU A 123 -6.86 14.08 -12.44
N LYS A 124 -6.48 15.32 -12.16
CA LYS A 124 -7.42 16.43 -11.99
C LYS A 124 -8.26 16.63 -13.25
N VAL A 125 -7.61 16.72 -14.42
CA VAL A 125 -8.29 16.85 -15.72
C VAL A 125 -9.25 15.68 -15.97
N LEU A 126 -8.83 14.44 -15.68
CA LEU A 126 -9.71 13.28 -15.79
C LEU A 126 -10.93 13.39 -14.87
N ASN A 127 -10.73 13.82 -13.62
CA ASN A 127 -11.81 13.95 -12.64
C ASN A 127 -12.82 15.02 -13.06
N GLU A 128 -12.36 16.19 -13.48
CA GLU A 128 -13.20 17.28 -13.99
C GLU A 128 -14.02 16.82 -15.21
N TYR A 129 -13.38 16.11 -16.14
CA TYR A 129 -14.07 15.60 -17.33
C TYR A 129 -15.11 14.54 -16.97
N LEU A 130 -14.80 13.61 -16.08
CA LEU A 130 -15.75 12.58 -15.60
C LEU A 130 -16.92 13.21 -14.83
N GLU A 131 -16.66 14.24 -14.04
CA GLU A 131 -17.68 14.97 -13.29
C GLU A 131 -18.70 15.65 -14.21
N SER A 132 -18.27 16.15 -15.36
CA SER A 132 -19.14 16.88 -16.28
C SER A 132 -20.29 16.08 -16.89
N PHE A 133 -20.18 14.73 -16.97
CA PHE A 133 -21.20 13.89 -17.58
C PHE A 133 -21.66 12.69 -16.73
N LEU A 134 -20.94 12.35 -15.66
CA LEU A 134 -21.39 11.31 -14.73
C LEU A 134 -22.43 11.87 -13.76
N SER A 135 -23.41 11.04 -13.39
CA SER A 135 -24.31 11.41 -12.30
C SER A 135 -23.54 11.53 -10.97
N LYS A 136 -24.02 12.36 -10.02
CA LYS A 136 -23.44 12.52 -8.67
C LYS A 136 -23.15 11.19 -7.96
N ARG A 137 -24.02 10.17 -8.18
CA ARG A 137 -23.85 8.83 -7.58
C ARG A 137 -22.73 8.05 -8.28
N GLN A 138 -22.59 8.15 -9.59
CA GLN A 138 -21.52 7.50 -10.37
C GLN A 138 -20.18 8.14 -10.07
N TYR A 139 -20.13 9.48 -10.04
CA TYR A 139 -18.90 10.21 -9.71
C TYR A 139 -18.40 9.91 -8.30
N ARG A 140 -19.27 9.83 -7.28
CA ARG A 140 -18.89 9.38 -5.95
C ARG A 140 -18.30 7.95 -5.92
N LYS A 141 -18.83 7.03 -6.76
CA LYS A 141 -18.25 5.69 -6.89
C LYS A 141 -16.89 5.73 -7.58
N TRP A 142 -16.75 6.60 -8.58
CA TRP A 142 -15.46 6.84 -9.23
C TRP A 142 -14.40 7.28 -8.22
N LEU A 143 -14.65 8.30 -7.44
CA LEU A 143 -13.71 8.77 -6.42
C LEU A 143 -13.39 7.72 -5.35
N LYS A 144 -14.37 6.85 -5.01
CA LYS A 144 -14.14 5.71 -4.11
C LYS A 144 -13.22 4.67 -4.75
N TYR A 145 -13.47 4.33 -6.01
CA TYR A 145 -12.63 3.40 -6.78
C TYR A 145 -11.20 3.94 -6.91
N GLN A 146 -11.05 5.18 -7.35
CA GLN A 146 -9.76 5.84 -7.47
C GLN A 146 -8.95 5.81 -6.16
N ARG A 147 -9.59 6.11 -5.02
CA ARG A 147 -8.94 6.02 -3.70
C ARG A 147 -8.54 4.60 -3.33
N ALA A 148 -9.31 3.60 -3.72
CA ALA A 148 -8.97 2.20 -3.48
C ALA A 148 -7.74 1.78 -4.29
N GLU A 149 -7.68 2.15 -5.57
CA GLU A 149 -6.52 1.87 -6.42
C GLU A 149 -5.24 2.53 -5.86
N LYS A 150 -5.33 3.80 -5.45
CA LYS A 150 -4.19 4.49 -4.83
C LYS A 150 -3.69 3.81 -3.55
N ARG A 151 -4.59 3.28 -2.73
CA ARG A 151 -4.20 2.52 -1.53
C ARG A 151 -3.47 1.23 -1.87
N ASN A 152 -3.81 0.60 -2.99
CA ASN A 152 -3.14 -0.63 -3.42
C ASN A 152 -1.69 -0.39 -3.86
N LEU A 153 -1.31 0.87 -4.19
CA LEU A 153 0.07 1.24 -4.50
C LEU A 153 0.96 1.30 -3.25
N ILE A 154 0.36 1.47 -2.07
CA ILE A 154 1.10 1.56 -0.81
C ILE A 154 1.43 0.14 -0.35
N PRO A 155 2.74 -0.18 -0.15
CA PRO A 155 3.13 -1.48 0.37
C PRO A 155 2.45 -1.74 1.71
N LYS A 156 1.85 -2.91 1.85
CA LYS A 156 1.31 -3.33 3.14
C LYS A 156 2.48 -3.73 4.05
N PRO A 157 2.51 -3.26 5.30
CA PRO A 157 3.51 -3.74 6.24
C PRO A 157 3.38 -5.27 6.38
N PRO A 158 4.49 -5.99 6.60
CA PRO A 158 4.43 -7.42 6.83
C PRO A 158 3.43 -7.68 7.98
N ARG A 159 2.48 -8.58 7.75
CA ARG A 159 1.61 -9.04 8.83
C ARG A 159 2.52 -9.62 9.90
N ARG A 160 2.56 -8.99 11.05
CA ARG A 160 3.03 -9.69 12.24
C ARG A 160 2.12 -10.90 12.35
N GLU A 161 2.69 -12.09 12.23
CA GLU A 161 1.96 -13.30 12.59
C GLU A 161 1.37 -13.02 13.95
N ALA A 162 0.05 -13.06 14.03
CA ALA A 162 -0.65 -12.79 15.27
C ALA A 162 -0.07 -13.77 16.29
N ALA A 163 0.60 -13.26 17.31
CA ALA A 163 0.96 -14.06 18.45
C ALA A 163 -0.30 -14.87 18.83
N PRO A 164 -0.17 -16.19 19.06
CA PRO A 164 -1.33 -17.02 19.39
C PRO A 164 -2.12 -16.29 20.47
N PRO A 165 -3.45 -16.21 20.36
CA PRO A 165 -4.26 -15.47 21.30
C PRO A 165 -3.91 -15.99 22.70
N GLN A 166 -3.18 -15.18 23.48
CA GLN A 166 -3.06 -15.44 24.89
C GLN A 166 -4.50 -15.45 25.42
N SER A 167 -4.96 -16.61 25.77
CA SER A 167 -6.25 -16.80 26.42
C SER A 167 -6.20 -15.98 27.71
N MET A 168 -6.63 -14.71 27.60
CA MET A 168 -6.94 -13.92 28.80
C MET A 168 -8.11 -14.63 29.46
N ASN A 169 -7.77 -15.51 30.37
CA ASN A 169 -8.69 -16.12 31.31
C ASN A 169 -9.20 -14.98 32.21
N ARG A 170 -10.15 -14.19 31.67
CA ARG A 170 -10.92 -13.24 32.45
C ARG A 170 -11.82 -14.06 33.36
N SER A 171 -11.29 -14.55 34.46
CA SER A 171 -12.08 -14.96 35.61
C SER A 171 -12.83 -13.70 36.09
N ARG A 172 -14.04 -13.54 35.57
CA ARG A 172 -15.03 -12.61 36.12
C ARG A 172 -15.34 -13.08 37.52
N GLY A 173 -14.59 -12.59 38.49
CA GLY A 173 -14.97 -12.62 39.88
C GLY A 173 -16.28 -11.87 40.03
N ARG A 174 -17.37 -12.63 40.01
CA ARG A 174 -18.72 -12.17 40.32
C ARG A 174 -18.80 -12.03 41.85
N GLN A 175 -18.29 -10.90 42.39
CA GLN A 175 -18.50 -10.52 43.77
C GLN A 175 -19.94 -10.03 43.89
N GLY A 176 -20.79 -10.91 44.40
CA GLY A 176 -22.12 -10.59 44.81
C GLY A 176 -22.07 -9.61 46.00
N MET A 177 -22.65 -8.46 45.84
CA MET A 177 -23.10 -7.66 46.99
C MET A 177 -24.59 -7.87 47.16
N ALA A 178 -24.88 -8.79 48.11
CA ALA A 178 -26.20 -8.91 48.72
C ALA A 178 -26.32 -7.93 49.85
N GLY A 179 -27.47 -7.27 49.94
CA GLY A 179 -28.05 -6.91 51.22
C GLY A 179 -27.84 -5.47 51.67
N GLY A 180 -28.97 -4.79 51.87
CA GLY A 180 -29.04 -3.56 52.66
C GLY A 180 -30.33 -2.77 52.47
N ARG A 181 -31.49 -3.40 52.73
CA ARG A 181 -32.69 -2.60 53.12
C ARG A 181 -32.46 -2.00 54.51
N ARG A 182 -32.73 -0.71 54.68
CA ARG A 182 -33.44 -0.18 55.89
C ARG A 182 -33.81 1.28 55.68
N TYR A 183 -35.13 1.49 55.86
CA TYR A 183 -35.93 2.67 56.31
C TYR A 183 -35.82 3.98 55.52
#